data_fc8337acd22c21999c3377da13ff6c43
#
_entry.id   fc8337acd22c21999c3377da13ff6c43
#
_cell.length_a   1.000
_cell.length_b   1.000
_cell.length_c   1.000
_cell.angle_alpha   90.00
_cell.angle_beta   90.00
_cell.angle_gamma   90.00
#
_symmetry.space_group_name_H-M   'P 1'
#
loop_
_entity.id
_entity.type
_entity.pdbx_description
1 polymer ?
#
loop_
_entity_poly.entity_id
_entity_poly.type
_entity_poly.pdbx_seq_one_letter_code
_entity_poly.pdbx_strand_id
1 'polypeptide(L)'
;MKNLLVAQSGGPSAAINATITGVIDAGIESGRVGHVYGALNGIKGVLNENFVNLDEVCDTKEKRYLLAITPAAALGSCRWKLGNPKENAEEFEEIIRILRKNDIGYFIYTGGNDSMDTVYKLSVYCEEHNIDDIKVMGAPKTIDNDLGETDHCPGFGSAAKFIATAFTEIACDCFVYDVPSVTIVEVMGRNAGWLTAASALARIEGRKVPQLIYLCEKAFDEDRFIEDVNEALKKENNIIIAVSEGVKTADGNYVGEETKSGKEDVFGHKYLSGVGKYLEGLVGEKIGCKVRSVELNILQRCAGYMLSETDIMESRNLGAFAAVSAIRGKSGKMSAVRRISDDPYQVEIVLSDLSKIANYEKKVPMEWINEEGNDIKDELLTYLKPLIQGEVQIPYENGIPKRFIL
;
A
#
# COMPACT_ATOMS: atom_id res chain seq x y z
N MET A 1 19.35 -11.34 27.04
CA MET A 1 19.27 -10.45 25.85
C MET A 1 17.83 -9.98 25.75
N LYS A 2 17.59 -8.75 25.31
CA LYS A 2 16.22 -8.25 25.09
C LYS A 2 15.60 -8.93 23.86
N ASN A 3 14.29 -9.10 23.87
CA ASN A 3 13.52 -9.65 22.77
C ASN A 3 13.10 -8.54 21.78
N LEU A 4 12.82 -8.93 20.54
CA LEU A 4 12.24 -8.08 19.50
C LEU A 4 10.80 -8.48 19.27
N LEU A 5 9.89 -7.49 19.20
CA LEU A 5 8.49 -7.66 18.84
C LEU A 5 8.23 -6.95 17.53
N VAL A 6 7.57 -7.62 16.60
CA VAL A 6 7.04 -7.00 15.37
C VAL A 6 5.53 -7.14 15.32
N ALA A 7 4.84 -6.11 14.83
CA ALA A 7 3.40 -6.12 14.63
C ALA A 7 3.00 -5.48 13.30
N GLN A 8 1.85 -5.88 12.77
CA GLN A 8 1.27 -5.40 11.51
C GLN A 8 -0.02 -4.63 11.75
N SER A 9 -0.27 -3.58 10.96
CA SER A 9 -1.44 -2.74 11.10
C SER A 9 -1.93 -2.16 9.77
N GLY A 10 -3.19 -1.74 9.75
CA GLY A 10 -3.84 -1.15 8.59
C GLY A 10 -4.29 -2.17 7.54
N GLY A 11 -4.57 -1.70 6.33
CA GLY A 11 -4.95 -2.56 5.21
C GLY A 11 -3.86 -3.56 4.83
N PRO A 12 -4.21 -4.77 4.40
CA PRO A 12 -3.21 -5.74 3.94
C PRO A 12 -2.57 -5.31 2.62
N SER A 13 -1.39 -5.86 2.31
CA SER A 13 -0.75 -5.71 1.00
C SER A 13 -0.05 -7.01 0.60
N ALA A 14 0.36 -7.11 -0.65
CA ALA A 14 1.07 -8.28 -1.13
C ALA A 14 2.50 -8.39 -0.55
N ALA A 15 3.08 -7.27 -0.07
CA ALA A 15 4.48 -7.20 0.39
C ALA A 15 4.65 -7.00 1.91
N ILE A 16 3.57 -6.82 2.69
CA ILE A 16 3.70 -6.54 4.14
C ILE A 16 4.43 -7.65 4.91
N ASN A 17 4.30 -8.90 4.47
CA ASN A 17 4.98 -10.03 5.09
C ASN A 17 6.47 -10.09 4.71
N ALA A 18 6.87 -9.54 3.57
CA ALA A 18 8.29 -9.38 3.22
C ALA A 18 8.99 -8.44 4.21
N THR A 19 8.33 -7.36 4.62
CA THR A 19 8.84 -6.44 5.67
C THR A 19 9.06 -7.18 6.98
N ILE A 20 8.08 -8.00 7.43
CA ILE A 20 8.27 -8.82 8.65
C ILE A 20 9.42 -9.80 8.49
N THR A 21 9.54 -10.44 7.34
CA THR A 21 10.64 -11.40 7.09
C THR A 21 11.99 -10.72 7.25
N GLY A 22 12.13 -9.48 6.78
CA GLY A 22 13.35 -8.68 7.01
C GLY A 22 13.61 -8.42 8.49
N VAL A 23 12.57 -8.13 9.27
CA VAL A 23 12.69 -7.96 10.74
C VAL A 23 13.14 -9.25 11.42
N ILE A 24 12.56 -10.40 11.02
CA ILE A 24 12.91 -11.72 11.57
C ILE A 24 14.38 -12.04 11.27
N ASP A 25 14.79 -11.93 10.02
CA ASP A 25 16.17 -12.21 9.60
C ASP A 25 17.17 -11.34 10.36
N ALA A 26 16.92 -10.03 10.44
CA ALA A 26 17.79 -9.10 11.15
C ALA A 26 17.87 -9.39 12.65
N GLY A 27 16.75 -9.75 13.29
CA GLY A 27 16.69 -10.14 14.70
C GLY A 27 17.55 -11.37 14.97
N ILE A 28 17.35 -12.45 14.20
CA ILE A 28 18.09 -13.72 14.34
C ILE A 28 19.59 -13.51 14.04
N GLU A 29 19.93 -12.84 12.95
CA GLU A 29 21.31 -12.66 12.50
C GLU A 29 22.11 -11.70 13.39
N SER A 30 21.45 -10.84 14.15
CA SER A 30 22.12 -9.84 15.01
C SER A 30 22.96 -10.45 16.11
N GLY A 31 22.59 -11.64 16.61
CA GLY A 31 23.17 -12.26 17.80
C GLY A 31 22.98 -11.44 19.10
N ARG A 32 22.12 -10.39 19.08
CA ARG A 32 21.86 -9.47 20.21
C ARG A 32 20.43 -9.51 20.70
N VAL A 33 19.56 -10.22 19.99
CA VAL A 33 18.15 -10.42 20.31
C VAL A 33 17.97 -11.81 20.92
N GLY A 34 17.17 -11.92 21.98
CA GLY A 34 16.86 -13.19 22.62
C GLY A 34 15.94 -14.02 21.73
N HIS A 35 14.75 -13.48 21.50
CA HIS A 35 13.74 -14.04 20.61
C HIS A 35 13.09 -12.97 19.74
N VAL A 36 12.54 -13.36 18.59
CA VAL A 36 11.72 -12.51 17.73
C VAL A 36 10.26 -12.95 17.85
N TYR A 37 9.44 -12.08 18.39
CA TYR A 37 8.01 -12.30 18.55
C TYR A 37 7.19 -11.51 17.53
N GLY A 38 6.05 -12.08 17.12
CA GLY A 38 5.01 -11.39 16.38
C GLY A 38 3.78 -11.11 17.26
N ALA A 39 3.29 -9.87 17.31
CA ALA A 39 2.03 -9.57 17.98
C ALA A 39 0.86 -9.81 17.00
N LEU A 40 -0.08 -10.69 17.38
CA LEU A 40 -1.24 -11.01 16.56
C LEU A 40 -2.28 -9.88 16.66
N ASN A 41 -2.71 -9.36 15.49
CA ASN A 41 -3.64 -8.24 15.39
C ASN A 41 -3.10 -6.89 15.92
N GLY A 42 -1.84 -6.59 15.61
CA GLY A 42 -1.26 -5.27 15.82
C GLY A 42 -1.17 -4.87 17.29
N ILE A 43 -1.48 -3.58 17.57
CA ILE A 43 -1.39 -3.05 18.94
C ILE A 43 -2.40 -3.71 19.91
N LYS A 44 -3.54 -4.20 19.40
CA LYS A 44 -4.46 -4.99 20.20
C LYS A 44 -3.83 -6.29 20.69
N GLY A 45 -3.02 -6.91 19.84
CA GLY A 45 -2.24 -8.10 20.21
C GLY A 45 -1.20 -7.79 21.28
N VAL A 46 -0.60 -6.60 21.25
CA VAL A 46 0.30 -6.15 22.31
C VAL A 46 -0.46 -6.01 23.63
N LEU A 47 -1.58 -5.31 23.64
CA LEU A 47 -2.41 -5.09 24.84
C LEU A 47 -2.96 -6.39 25.44
N ASN A 48 -3.23 -7.39 24.59
CA ASN A 48 -3.72 -8.70 25.02
C ASN A 48 -2.59 -9.73 25.26
N GLU A 49 -1.34 -9.35 25.16
CA GLU A 49 -0.15 -10.24 25.24
C GLU A 49 -0.27 -11.46 24.29
N ASN A 50 -0.90 -11.28 23.13
CA ASN A 50 -1.09 -12.34 22.16
C ASN A 50 0.09 -12.38 21.19
N PHE A 51 1.15 -13.09 21.58
CA PHE A 51 2.41 -13.18 20.86
C PHE A 51 2.66 -14.58 20.33
N VAL A 52 3.30 -14.66 19.17
CA VAL A 52 3.81 -15.89 18.56
C VAL A 52 5.32 -15.81 18.46
N ASN A 53 6.01 -16.91 18.78
CA ASN A 53 7.47 -16.99 18.61
C ASN A 53 7.80 -17.25 17.13
N LEU A 54 8.30 -16.23 16.45
CA LEU A 54 8.65 -16.29 15.03
C LEU A 54 9.96 -17.06 14.77
N ASP A 55 10.84 -17.18 15.75
CA ASP A 55 12.04 -18.02 15.63
C ASP A 55 11.66 -19.49 15.43
N GLU A 56 10.61 -19.95 16.09
CA GLU A 56 10.13 -21.33 16.02
C GLU A 56 9.25 -21.55 14.77
N VAL A 57 8.33 -20.63 14.48
CA VAL A 57 7.39 -20.79 13.37
C VAL A 57 8.09 -20.58 12.03
N CYS A 58 9.08 -19.69 11.95
CA CYS A 58 9.85 -19.32 10.76
C CYS A 58 11.32 -19.79 10.84
N ASP A 59 11.54 -20.99 11.40
CA ASP A 59 12.86 -21.56 11.72
C ASP A 59 13.77 -21.79 10.50
N THR A 60 13.19 -22.00 9.28
CA THR A 60 13.95 -22.23 8.07
C THR A 60 13.88 -21.06 7.08
N LYS A 61 14.88 -20.97 6.20
CA LYS A 61 14.89 -19.97 5.12
C LYS A 61 13.72 -20.15 4.15
N GLU A 62 13.33 -21.39 3.91
CA GLU A 62 12.19 -21.74 3.04
C GLU A 62 10.87 -21.22 3.62
N LYS A 63 10.64 -21.38 4.92
CA LYS A 63 9.46 -20.84 5.60
C LYS A 63 9.45 -19.31 5.56
N ARG A 64 10.60 -18.66 5.81
CA ARG A 64 10.72 -17.21 5.72
C ARG A 64 10.51 -16.70 4.30
N TYR A 65 11.03 -17.42 3.29
CA TYR A 65 10.75 -17.09 1.89
C TYR A 65 9.25 -17.20 1.59
N LEU A 66 8.62 -18.29 2.00
CA LEU A 66 7.18 -18.49 1.79
C LEU A 66 6.33 -17.43 2.52
N LEU A 67 6.73 -17.02 3.73
CA LEU A 67 6.12 -15.91 4.44
C LEU A 67 6.24 -14.61 3.63
N ALA A 68 7.45 -14.28 3.12
CA ALA A 68 7.70 -13.05 2.39
C ALA A 68 6.81 -12.89 1.15
N ILE A 69 6.49 -13.98 0.47
CA ILE A 69 5.69 -13.99 -0.77
C ILE A 69 4.21 -14.31 -0.54
N THR A 70 3.81 -14.51 0.70
CA THR A 70 2.39 -14.71 1.07
C THR A 70 1.72 -13.35 1.18
N PRO A 71 0.63 -13.09 0.43
CA PRO A 71 -0.08 -11.82 0.53
C PRO A 71 -0.85 -11.71 1.85
N ALA A 72 -1.32 -10.51 2.13
CA ALA A 72 -2.02 -10.10 3.34
C ALA A 72 -1.11 -10.05 4.58
N ALA A 73 -1.70 -9.87 5.76
CA ALA A 73 -0.97 -9.73 7.02
C ALA A 73 -0.96 -11.07 7.78
N ALA A 74 0.16 -11.78 7.79
CA ALA A 74 0.27 -13.09 8.45
C ALA A 74 0.03 -13.02 9.96
N LEU A 75 0.42 -11.93 10.60
CA LEU A 75 0.14 -11.67 12.02
C LEU A 75 -1.26 -11.06 12.25
N GLY A 76 -2.10 -11.01 11.23
CA GLY A 76 -3.35 -10.27 11.29
C GLY A 76 -3.10 -8.76 11.35
N SER A 77 -4.18 -8.00 11.45
CA SER A 77 -4.14 -6.54 11.50
C SER A 77 -5.18 -6.01 12.48
N CYS A 78 -5.02 -4.78 12.91
CA CYS A 78 -6.06 -4.06 13.65
C CYS A 78 -6.23 -2.64 13.10
N ARG A 79 -7.41 -2.09 13.35
CA ARG A 79 -7.74 -0.69 13.16
C ARG A 79 -7.93 -0.06 14.53
N TRP A 80 -6.81 0.22 15.21
CA TRP A 80 -6.79 0.84 16.53
C TRP A 80 -5.91 2.07 16.49
N LYS A 81 -6.42 3.18 16.98
CA LYS A 81 -5.68 4.44 17.05
C LYS A 81 -5.41 4.74 18.51
N LEU A 82 -4.14 4.85 18.90
CA LEU A 82 -3.77 5.31 20.23
C LEU A 82 -4.23 6.75 20.43
N GLY A 83 -4.78 7.02 21.60
CA GLY A 83 -5.16 8.37 22.00
C GLY A 83 -3.97 9.33 22.10
N ASN A 84 -4.26 10.53 22.59
CA ASN A 84 -3.19 11.48 22.94
C ASN A 84 -2.49 10.97 24.21
N PRO A 85 -1.15 10.85 24.27
CA PRO A 85 -0.44 10.38 25.46
C PRO A 85 -0.77 11.17 26.74
N LYS A 86 -1.05 12.47 26.61
CA LYS A 86 -1.39 13.33 27.75
C LYS A 86 -2.80 13.09 28.33
N GLU A 87 -3.72 12.56 27.52
CA GLU A 87 -5.10 12.30 27.91
C GLU A 87 -5.34 10.81 28.22
N ASN A 88 -4.56 9.93 27.63
CA ASN A 88 -4.67 8.47 27.69
C ASN A 88 -3.41 7.81 28.22
N ALA A 89 -2.74 8.40 29.20
CA ALA A 89 -1.46 7.91 29.75
C ALA A 89 -1.50 6.43 30.15
N GLU A 90 -2.62 5.97 30.74
CA GLU A 90 -2.83 4.60 31.20
C GLU A 90 -2.63 3.56 30.06
N GLU A 91 -3.03 3.88 28.82
CA GLU A 91 -2.87 2.98 27.67
C GLU A 91 -1.38 2.82 27.31
N PHE A 92 -0.62 3.89 27.38
CA PHE A 92 0.82 3.87 27.13
C PHE A 92 1.57 3.16 28.26
N GLU A 93 1.22 3.42 29.52
CA GLU A 93 1.79 2.71 30.68
C GLU A 93 1.57 1.22 30.57
N GLU A 94 0.37 0.79 30.16
CA GLU A 94 0.06 -0.63 30.00
C GLU A 94 0.88 -1.26 28.88
N ILE A 95 1.04 -0.59 27.73
CA ILE A 95 1.92 -1.08 26.66
C ILE A 95 3.35 -1.25 27.16
N ILE A 96 3.91 -0.25 27.84
CA ILE A 96 5.26 -0.31 28.40
C ILE A 96 5.41 -1.43 29.41
N ARG A 97 4.42 -1.57 30.33
CA ARG A 97 4.37 -2.65 31.32
C ARG A 97 4.43 -4.03 30.65
N ILE A 98 3.64 -4.23 29.59
CA ILE A 98 3.59 -5.49 28.84
C ILE A 98 4.91 -5.77 28.13
N LEU A 99 5.48 -4.76 27.45
CA LEU A 99 6.77 -4.90 26.77
C LEU A 99 7.88 -5.30 27.77
N ARG A 100 7.94 -4.65 28.93
CA ARG A 100 8.91 -4.98 29.99
C ARG A 100 8.69 -6.36 30.60
N LYS A 101 7.43 -6.76 30.85
CA LYS A 101 7.07 -8.08 31.37
C LYS A 101 7.58 -9.21 30.48
N ASN A 102 7.59 -9.00 29.16
CA ASN A 102 8.02 -9.98 28.16
C ASN A 102 9.46 -9.77 27.70
N ASP A 103 10.27 -8.98 28.43
CA ASP A 103 11.66 -8.63 28.09
C ASP A 103 11.84 -8.04 26.70
N ILE A 104 10.80 -7.39 26.13
CA ILE A 104 10.84 -6.77 24.82
C ILE A 104 11.56 -5.42 24.94
N GLY A 105 12.71 -5.29 24.26
CA GLY A 105 13.49 -4.06 24.18
C GLY A 105 13.41 -3.38 22.82
N TYR A 106 12.87 -4.07 21.80
CA TYR A 106 12.78 -3.56 20.45
C TYR A 106 11.36 -3.82 19.90
N PHE A 107 10.65 -2.77 19.55
CA PHE A 107 9.31 -2.88 18.98
C PHE A 107 9.29 -2.27 17.58
N ILE A 108 8.99 -3.09 16.57
CA ILE A 108 8.87 -2.69 15.18
C ILE A 108 7.39 -2.74 14.78
N TYR A 109 6.83 -1.60 14.37
CA TYR A 109 5.45 -1.53 13.96
C TYR A 109 5.34 -1.24 12.46
N THR A 110 4.70 -2.18 11.73
CA THR A 110 4.60 -2.11 10.27
C THR A 110 3.21 -1.65 9.86
N GLY A 111 3.13 -0.58 9.07
CA GLY A 111 1.84 -0.07 8.60
C GLY A 111 1.89 1.27 7.87
N GLY A 112 0.71 1.86 7.65
CA GLY A 112 0.50 3.15 6.99
C GLY A 112 0.56 4.35 7.96
N ASN A 113 -0.05 5.46 7.56
CA ASN A 113 -0.05 6.73 8.30
C ASN A 113 -0.46 6.59 9.78
N ASP A 114 -1.59 5.93 10.08
CA ASP A 114 -2.06 5.72 11.46
C ASP A 114 -1.10 4.87 12.30
N SER A 115 -0.39 3.94 11.65
CA SER A 115 0.62 3.11 12.33
C SER A 115 1.86 3.92 12.65
N MET A 116 2.26 4.82 11.76
CA MET A 116 3.38 5.74 11.98
C MET A 116 3.05 6.75 13.07
N ASP A 117 1.81 7.24 13.16
CA ASP A 117 1.31 8.06 14.29
C ASP A 117 1.40 7.30 15.62
N THR A 118 1.04 6.00 15.64
CA THR A 118 1.20 5.14 16.82
C THR A 118 2.65 5.04 17.26
N VAL A 119 3.60 4.78 16.33
CA VAL A 119 5.04 4.73 16.63
C VAL A 119 5.53 6.07 17.14
N TYR A 120 5.12 7.16 16.52
CA TYR A 120 5.48 8.51 16.93
C TYR A 120 5.06 8.79 18.38
N LYS A 121 3.76 8.60 18.68
CA LYS A 121 3.20 8.83 20.02
C LYS A 121 3.89 7.97 21.09
N LEU A 122 4.10 6.69 20.81
CA LEU A 122 4.77 5.79 21.76
C LEU A 122 6.22 6.18 21.97
N SER A 123 6.93 6.61 20.93
CA SER A 123 8.32 7.06 21.04
C SER A 123 8.45 8.37 21.83
N VAL A 124 7.54 9.33 21.62
CA VAL A 124 7.48 10.59 22.38
C VAL A 124 7.17 10.30 23.85
N TYR A 125 6.21 9.41 24.12
CA TYR A 125 5.90 8.99 25.48
C TYR A 125 7.13 8.38 26.18
N CYS A 126 7.88 7.49 25.49
CA CYS A 126 9.12 6.93 26.05
C CYS A 126 10.17 8.01 26.34
N GLU A 127 10.33 9.00 25.46
CA GLU A 127 11.27 10.11 25.64
C GLU A 127 10.89 10.99 26.84
N GLU A 128 9.62 11.44 26.93
CA GLU A 128 9.10 12.29 28.00
C GLU A 128 9.19 11.61 29.38
N HIS A 129 9.12 10.28 29.45
CA HIS A 129 9.17 9.50 30.69
C HIS A 129 10.54 8.83 30.95
N ASN A 130 11.58 9.17 30.17
CA ASN A 130 12.95 8.62 30.30
C ASN A 130 12.98 7.08 30.23
N ILE A 131 12.18 6.49 29.31
CA ILE A 131 12.14 5.04 29.07
C ILE A 131 13.16 4.70 27.99
N ASP A 132 14.39 4.39 28.41
CA ASP A 132 15.52 4.13 27.52
C ASP A 132 15.70 2.64 27.16
N ASP A 133 15.04 1.76 27.88
CA ASP A 133 15.16 0.29 27.74
C ASP A 133 14.29 -0.29 26.63
N ILE A 134 13.44 0.52 25.99
CA ILE A 134 12.57 0.14 24.86
C ILE A 134 12.83 1.07 23.68
N LYS A 135 13.07 0.50 22.50
CA LYS A 135 13.24 1.23 21.24
C LYS A 135 12.09 0.91 20.28
N VAL A 136 11.42 1.94 19.80
CA VAL A 136 10.23 1.83 18.93
C VAL A 136 10.55 2.38 17.55
N MET A 137 10.36 1.57 16.51
CA MET A 137 10.64 1.94 15.12
C MET A 137 9.45 1.64 14.20
N GLY A 138 9.26 2.48 13.20
CA GLY A 138 8.31 2.26 12.14
C GLY A 138 8.94 1.56 10.93
N ALA A 139 8.17 0.67 10.29
CA ALA A 139 8.46 0.15 8.96
C ALA A 139 7.25 0.45 8.06
N PRO A 140 7.44 1.16 6.93
CA PRO A 140 6.31 1.61 6.12
C PRO A 140 5.63 0.45 5.41
N LYS A 141 4.32 0.60 5.17
CA LYS A 141 3.51 -0.27 4.32
C LYS A 141 2.22 0.44 3.93
N THR A 142 2.01 0.65 2.65
CA THR A 142 0.72 1.00 2.04
C THR A 142 0.77 0.78 0.53
N ILE A 143 -0.32 0.27 -0.06
CA ILE A 143 -0.43 0.20 -1.52
C ILE A 143 -0.75 1.57 -2.14
N ASP A 144 -1.26 2.50 -1.35
CA ASP A 144 -1.70 3.83 -1.81
C ASP A 144 -0.52 4.76 -2.13
N ASN A 145 0.70 4.38 -1.74
CA ASN A 145 1.94 5.16 -1.94
C ASN A 145 1.88 6.59 -1.37
N ASP A 146 1.11 6.76 -0.31
CA ASP A 146 0.70 8.05 0.24
C ASP A 146 1.52 8.52 1.46
N LEU A 147 2.50 7.72 1.93
CA LEU A 147 3.39 8.13 3.02
C LEU A 147 4.41 9.19 2.56
N GLY A 148 4.52 10.25 3.34
CA GLY A 148 5.59 11.24 3.18
C GLY A 148 6.97 10.71 3.57
N GLU A 149 8.02 11.47 3.26
CA GLU A 149 9.41 11.20 3.65
C GLU A 149 9.98 9.84 3.15
N THR A 150 9.31 9.19 2.20
CA THR A 150 9.80 8.02 1.46
C THR A 150 9.48 8.18 -0.03
N ASP A 151 10.37 7.72 -0.91
CA ASP A 151 10.14 7.78 -2.36
C ASP A 151 8.89 6.98 -2.74
N HIS A 152 8.80 5.75 -2.29
CA HIS A 152 7.63 4.89 -2.49
C HIS A 152 7.44 3.96 -1.28
N CYS A 153 6.31 3.28 -1.25
CA CYS A 153 5.89 2.46 -0.11
C CYS A 153 5.87 0.98 -0.45
N PRO A 154 6.31 0.09 0.46
CA PRO A 154 6.14 -1.35 0.36
C PRO A 154 4.69 -1.75 0.09
N GLY A 155 4.49 -2.60 -0.92
CA GLY A 155 3.19 -3.06 -1.38
C GLY A 155 2.67 -2.30 -2.61
N PHE A 156 3.11 -1.06 -2.83
CA PHE A 156 2.72 -0.28 -4.00
C PHE A 156 3.25 -0.89 -5.30
N GLY A 157 4.54 -1.28 -5.36
CA GLY A 157 5.15 -1.84 -6.56
C GLY A 157 4.44 -3.10 -7.06
N SER A 158 4.11 -4.03 -6.17
CA SER A 158 3.34 -5.24 -6.50
C SER A 158 1.91 -4.93 -6.92
N ALA A 159 1.23 -3.98 -6.26
CA ALA A 159 -0.11 -3.55 -6.65
C ALA A 159 -0.10 -2.86 -8.02
N ALA A 160 0.88 -2.01 -8.30
CA ALA A 160 1.08 -1.36 -9.59
C ALA A 160 1.32 -2.39 -10.72
N LYS A 161 2.15 -3.43 -10.46
CA LYS A 161 2.37 -4.53 -11.39
C LYS A 161 1.10 -5.30 -11.69
N PHE A 162 0.29 -5.61 -10.66
CA PHE A 162 -1.01 -6.24 -10.83
C PHE A 162 -1.95 -5.38 -11.68
N ILE A 163 -2.04 -4.08 -11.41
CA ILE A 163 -2.90 -3.15 -12.15
C ILE A 163 -2.46 -3.08 -13.62
N ALA A 164 -1.16 -2.87 -13.89
CA ALA A 164 -0.64 -2.83 -15.24
C ALA A 164 -0.97 -4.11 -16.02
N THR A 165 -0.77 -5.28 -15.40
CA THR A 165 -1.10 -6.57 -15.99
C THR A 165 -2.60 -6.73 -16.23
N ALA A 166 -3.44 -6.38 -15.24
CA ALA A 166 -4.90 -6.46 -15.38
C ALA A 166 -5.41 -5.59 -16.55
N PHE A 167 -4.86 -4.38 -16.72
CA PHE A 167 -5.22 -3.54 -17.87
C PHE A 167 -4.76 -4.13 -19.20
N THR A 168 -3.60 -4.78 -19.25
CA THR A 168 -3.13 -5.49 -20.44
C THR A 168 -4.06 -6.65 -20.81
N GLU A 169 -4.48 -7.46 -19.83
CA GLU A 169 -5.41 -8.58 -20.04
C GLU A 169 -6.82 -8.09 -20.45
N ILE A 170 -7.32 -7.04 -19.80
CA ILE A 170 -8.60 -6.39 -20.17
C ILE A 170 -8.51 -5.87 -21.60
N ALA A 171 -7.39 -5.32 -22.02
CA ALA A 171 -7.19 -4.85 -23.39
C ALA A 171 -7.26 -6.02 -24.39
N CYS A 172 -6.65 -7.17 -24.09
CA CYS A 172 -6.75 -8.35 -24.92
C CYS A 172 -8.21 -8.78 -25.15
N ASP A 173 -9.05 -8.75 -24.11
CA ASP A 173 -10.50 -9.07 -24.24
C ASP A 173 -11.27 -7.99 -25.00
N CYS A 174 -11.00 -6.71 -24.70
CA CYS A 174 -11.79 -5.61 -25.28
C CYS A 174 -11.59 -5.45 -26.80
N PHE A 175 -10.37 -5.65 -27.28
CA PHE A 175 -10.02 -5.38 -28.69
C PHE A 175 -10.34 -6.50 -29.67
N VAL A 176 -11.03 -7.57 -29.24
CA VAL A 176 -11.46 -8.64 -30.15
C VAL A 176 -12.69 -8.29 -30.99
N TYR A 177 -13.44 -7.28 -30.59
CA TYR A 177 -14.68 -6.90 -31.27
C TYR A 177 -14.56 -5.56 -32.01
N ASP A 178 -15.03 -5.51 -33.22
CA ASP A 178 -15.08 -4.27 -34.04
C ASP A 178 -16.44 -3.57 -33.87
N VAL A 179 -16.77 -3.24 -32.65
CA VAL A 179 -17.96 -2.48 -32.28
C VAL A 179 -17.64 -1.43 -31.24
N PRO A 180 -18.24 -0.22 -31.31
CA PRO A 180 -18.00 0.80 -30.27
C PRO A 180 -18.31 0.29 -28.87
N SER A 181 -17.32 0.34 -27.98
CA SER A 181 -17.48 -0.07 -26.59
C SER A 181 -16.56 0.71 -25.65
N VAL A 182 -17.01 0.87 -24.41
CA VAL A 182 -16.27 1.51 -23.33
C VAL A 182 -16.15 0.54 -22.15
N THR A 183 -14.95 0.35 -21.66
CA THR A 183 -14.67 -0.40 -20.42
C THR A 183 -14.08 0.54 -19.39
N ILE A 184 -14.77 0.73 -18.26
CA ILE A 184 -14.36 1.61 -17.17
C ILE A 184 -13.81 0.74 -16.05
N VAL A 185 -12.54 0.93 -15.68
CA VAL A 185 -11.88 0.16 -14.63
C VAL A 185 -11.69 1.05 -13.41
N GLU A 186 -12.39 0.72 -12.32
CA GLU A 186 -12.26 1.39 -11.05
C GLU A 186 -11.07 0.83 -10.28
N VAL A 187 -10.19 1.74 -9.83
CA VAL A 187 -8.95 1.43 -9.14
C VAL A 187 -8.98 2.06 -7.75
N MET A 188 -8.47 1.35 -6.74
CA MET A 188 -8.32 1.88 -5.38
C MET A 188 -7.43 3.13 -5.37
N GLY A 189 -7.64 4.00 -4.40
CA GLY A 189 -6.93 5.26 -4.22
C GLY A 189 -7.92 6.37 -3.87
N ARG A 190 -8.26 6.46 -2.56
CA ARG A 190 -9.25 7.43 -2.08
C ARG A 190 -8.74 8.85 -2.17
N ASN A 191 -7.51 9.08 -1.71
CA ASN A 191 -6.93 10.41 -1.54
C ASN A 191 -5.71 10.65 -2.42
N ALA A 192 -5.15 9.57 -3.00
CA ALA A 192 -3.98 9.62 -3.88
C ALA A 192 -4.15 8.67 -5.07
N GLY A 193 -3.92 9.16 -6.27
CA GLY A 193 -4.17 8.48 -7.54
C GLY A 193 -3.03 7.59 -8.03
N TRP A 194 -2.03 7.28 -7.21
CA TRP A 194 -0.84 6.51 -7.62
C TRP A 194 -1.16 5.16 -8.26
N LEU A 195 -2.11 4.41 -7.67
CA LEU A 195 -2.52 3.11 -8.21
C LEU A 195 -3.22 3.26 -9.55
N THR A 196 -4.12 4.25 -9.68
CA THR A 196 -4.80 4.54 -10.95
C THR A 196 -3.81 4.97 -12.03
N ALA A 197 -2.83 5.80 -11.66
CA ALA A 197 -1.76 6.21 -12.57
C ALA A 197 -0.91 5.02 -13.06
N ALA A 198 -0.71 4.00 -12.21
CA ALA A 198 0.01 2.78 -12.59
C ALA A 198 -0.65 1.99 -13.74
N SER A 199 -1.93 2.22 -14.03
CA SER A 199 -2.61 1.64 -15.20
C SER A 199 -1.92 2.02 -16.52
N ALA A 200 -1.28 3.19 -16.58
CA ALA A 200 -0.54 3.64 -17.75
C ALA A 200 0.67 2.77 -18.12
N LEU A 201 1.19 1.97 -17.16
CA LEU A 201 2.25 1.00 -17.43
C LEU A 201 1.81 -0.13 -18.38
N ALA A 202 0.49 -0.32 -18.57
CA ALA A 202 -0.06 -1.26 -19.53
C ALA A 202 0.06 -0.80 -21.00
N ARG A 203 0.59 0.38 -21.26
CA ARG A 203 0.78 0.92 -22.61
C ARG A 203 1.73 0.03 -23.40
N ILE A 204 1.18 -0.65 -24.40
CA ILE A 204 1.93 -1.52 -25.28
C ILE A 204 2.41 -0.69 -26.47
N GLU A 205 3.56 -1.00 -27.02
CA GLU A 205 4.10 -0.33 -28.19
C GLU A 205 3.05 -0.25 -29.31
N GLY A 206 2.82 0.94 -29.81
CA GLY A 206 1.83 1.23 -30.85
C GLY A 206 0.38 1.32 -30.41
N ARG A 207 0.05 1.09 -29.12
CA ARG A 207 -1.30 1.21 -28.58
C ARG A 207 -1.31 1.87 -27.20
N LYS A 208 -2.12 2.92 -27.06
CA LYS A 208 -2.33 3.61 -25.79
C LYS A 208 -3.44 2.93 -24.98
N VAL A 209 -3.07 2.23 -23.90
CA VAL A 209 -4.00 1.58 -22.96
C VAL A 209 -3.58 1.90 -21.52
N PRO A 210 -4.49 2.41 -20.68
CA PRO A 210 -5.82 2.96 -21.00
C PRO A 210 -5.74 4.23 -21.86
N GLN A 211 -6.82 4.56 -22.57
CA GLN A 211 -6.90 5.79 -23.36
C GLN A 211 -7.10 7.03 -22.49
N LEU A 212 -7.86 6.88 -21.39
CA LEU A 212 -8.18 7.95 -20.45
C LEU A 212 -7.86 7.49 -19.02
N ILE A 213 -7.31 8.40 -18.21
CA ILE A 213 -6.96 8.15 -16.81
C ILE A 213 -7.41 9.34 -15.96
N TYR A 214 -8.33 9.09 -15.02
CA TYR A 214 -8.85 10.12 -14.12
C TYR A 214 -8.37 9.86 -12.70
N LEU A 215 -7.51 10.74 -12.21
CA LEU A 215 -6.92 10.70 -10.87
C LEU A 215 -7.73 11.55 -9.88
N CYS A 216 -7.73 11.17 -8.61
CA CYS A 216 -8.47 11.90 -7.57
C CYS A 216 -7.84 13.27 -7.21
N GLU A 217 -6.65 13.58 -7.72
CA GLU A 217 -5.96 14.88 -7.55
C GLU A 217 -6.61 16.00 -8.36
N LYS A 218 -7.29 15.69 -9.46
CA LYS A 218 -8.00 16.66 -10.31
C LYS A 218 -9.49 16.61 -10.04
N ALA A 219 -10.13 17.75 -10.04
CA ALA A 219 -11.58 17.83 -10.01
C ALA A 219 -12.16 17.15 -11.25
N PHE A 220 -13.16 16.29 -11.04
CA PHE A 220 -13.85 15.56 -12.09
C PHE A 220 -15.05 16.37 -12.58
N ASP A 221 -15.19 16.46 -13.90
CA ASP A 221 -16.30 17.10 -14.59
C ASP A 221 -16.98 16.07 -15.51
N GLU A 222 -18.27 15.83 -15.31
CA GLU A 222 -19.04 14.80 -16.02
C GLU A 222 -19.27 15.13 -17.49
N ASP A 223 -19.52 16.40 -17.81
CA ASP A 223 -19.73 16.82 -19.20
C ASP A 223 -18.42 16.70 -19.97
N ARG A 224 -17.32 17.12 -19.36
CA ARG A 224 -15.97 16.95 -19.93
C ARG A 224 -15.60 15.50 -20.11
N PHE A 225 -15.94 14.64 -19.15
CA PHE A 225 -15.72 13.18 -19.26
C PHE A 225 -16.43 12.61 -20.48
N ILE A 226 -17.70 12.97 -20.70
CA ILE A 226 -18.46 12.51 -21.87
C ILE A 226 -17.87 13.04 -23.19
N GLU A 227 -17.38 14.29 -23.22
CA GLU A 227 -16.64 14.83 -24.36
C GLU A 227 -15.38 14.04 -24.65
N ASP A 228 -14.55 13.77 -23.63
CA ASP A 228 -13.31 13.01 -23.76
C ASP A 228 -13.56 11.58 -24.27
N VAL A 229 -14.61 10.90 -23.78
CA VAL A 229 -15.01 9.56 -24.26
C VAL A 229 -15.43 9.61 -25.73
N ASN A 230 -16.24 10.61 -26.14
CA ASN A 230 -16.64 10.77 -27.52
C ASN A 230 -15.44 11.04 -28.44
N GLU A 231 -14.48 11.88 -28.03
CA GLU A 231 -13.26 12.14 -28.79
C GLU A 231 -12.36 10.90 -28.88
N ALA A 232 -12.31 10.09 -27.86
CA ALA A 232 -11.58 8.82 -27.89
C ALA A 232 -12.25 7.80 -28.84
N LEU A 233 -13.59 7.67 -28.82
CA LEU A 233 -14.34 6.79 -29.69
C LEU A 233 -14.25 7.15 -31.19
N LYS A 234 -13.94 8.41 -31.52
CA LYS A 234 -13.63 8.81 -32.90
C LYS A 234 -12.33 8.24 -33.43
N LYS A 235 -11.39 7.89 -32.52
CA LYS A 235 -10.06 7.40 -32.88
C LYS A 235 -9.98 5.88 -32.82
N GLU A 236 -10.67 5.25 -31.87
CA GLU A 236 -10.69 3.81 -31.64
C GLU A 236 -12.08 3.35 -31.24
N ASN A 237 -12.52 2.17 -31.73
CA ASN A 237 -13.82 1.60 -31.38
C ASN A 237 -13.92 1.14 -29.93
N ASN A 238 -12.80 0.71 -29.34
CA ASN A 238 -12.79 0.16 -27.99
C ASN A 238 -11.95 1.06 -27.07
N ILE A 239 -12.59 1.65 -26.07
CA ILE A 239 -11.97 2.57 -25.12
C ILE A 239 -11.90 1.93 -23.73
N ILE A 240 -10.72 1.97 -23.12
CA ILE A 240 -10.50 1.56 -21.74
C ILE A 240 -10.15 2.81 -20.93
N ILE A 241 -10.85 2.98 -19.82
CA ILE A 241 -10.73 4.13 -18.92
C ILE A 241 -10.32 3.64 -17.55
N ALA A 242 -9.27 4.22 -16.97
CA ALA A 242 -8.91 4.05 -15.58
C ALA A 242 -9.50 5.21 -14.75
N VAL A 243 -10.17 4.90 -13.67
CA VAL A 243 -10.74 5.91 -12.76
C VAL A 243 -10.41 5.57 -11.31
N SER A 244 -9.96 6.57 -10.54
CA SER A 244 -9.74 6.43 -9.11
C SER A 244 -11.07 6.40 -8.36
N GLU A 245 -11.24 5.48 -7.40
CA GLU A 245 -12.45 5.42 -6.54
C GLU A 245 -12.71 6.73 -5.79
N GLY A 246 -11.69 7.56 -5.63
CA GLY A 246 -11.70 8.80 -4.86
C GLY A 246 -11.94 10.06 -5.69
N VAL A 247 -12.30 9.98 -6.97
CA VAL A 247 -12.57 11.18 -7.78
C VAL A 247 -13.71 12.02 -7.21
N LYS A 248 -13.53 13.35 -7.24
CA LYS A 248 -14.46 14.33 -6.68
C LYS A 248 -14.77 15.42 -7.70
N THR A 249 -15.98 15.94 -7.63
CA THR A 249 -16.37 17.16 -8.34
C THR A 249 -15.65 18.38 -7.78
N ALA A 250 -15.72 19.52 -8.47
CA ALA A 250 -15.14 20.79 -8.02
C ALA A 250 -15.67 21.24 -6.64
N ASP A 251 -16.89 20.85 -6.29
CA ASP A 251 -17.50 21.13 -4.98
C ASP A 251 -17.02 20.19 -3.87
N GLY A 252 -16.13 19.24 -4.17
CA GLY A 252 -15.55 18.32 -3.22
C GLY A 252 -16.41 17.07 -2.91
N ASN A 253 -17.54 16.89 -3.59
CA ASN A 253 -18.38 15.69 -3.45
C ASN A 253 -17.80 14.52 -4.25
N TYR A 254 -17.87 13.31 -3.70
CA TYR A 254 -17.47 12.13 -4.44
C TYR A 254 -18.40 11.85 -5.62
N VAL A 255 -17.84 11.56 -6.79
CA VAL A 255 -18.62 11.18 -7.97
C VAL A 255 -19.41 9.92 -7.70
N GLY A 256 -20.72 9.93 -8.00
CA GLY A 256 -21.63 8.82 -7.75
C GLY A 256 -21.97 8.61 -6.25
N GLU A 257 -21.78 9.60 -5.38
CA GLU A 257 -22.04 9.46 -3.93
C GLU A 257 -23.50 9.11 -3.61
N GLU A 258 -24.45 9.55 -4.42
CA GLU A 258 -25.88 9.25 -4.25
C GLU A 258 -26.21 7.75 -4.39
N THR A 259 -25.34 6.97 -5.06
CA THR A 259 -25.50 5.52 -5.23
C THR A 259 -24.89 4.70 -4.10
N LYS A 260 -24.26 5.36 -3.11
CA LYS A 260 -23.44 4.71 -2.06
C LYS A 260 -24.21 4.44 -0.79
N SER A 261 -23.87 3.34 -0.10
CA SER A 261 -24.56 2.84 1.10
C SER A 261 -24.43 3.69 2.38
N GLY A 262 -23.68 4.80 2.35
CA GLY A 262 -23.47 5.69 3.50
C GLY A 262 -22.74 5.07 4.71
N LYS A 263 -22.21 3.86 4.59
CA LYS A 263 -21.49 3.19 5.68
C LYS A 263 -20.06 3.73 5.80
N GLU A 264 -19.63 3.97 7.04
CA GLU A 264 -18.27 4.36 7.39
C GLU A 264 -17.54 3.20 8.07
N ASP A 265 -16.22 3.16 7.91
CA ASP A 265 -15.38 2.25 8.67
C ASP A 265 -15.11 2.80 10.09
N VAL A 266 -14.44 2.02 10.94
CA VAL A 266 -14.15 2.38 12.34
C VAL A 266 -13.23 3.61 12.49
N PHE A 267 -12.67 4.12 11.41
CA PHE A 267 -11.88 5.36 11.38
C PHE A 267 -12.65 6.55 10.82
N GLY A 268 -13.97 6.38 10.54
CA GLY A 268 -14.82 7.41 9.94
C GLY A 268 -14.62 7.57 8.43
N HIS A 269 -13.97 6.62 7.77
CA HIS A 269 -13.82 6.66 6.32
C HIS A 269 -15.05 6.05 5.64
N LYS A 270 -15.68 6.79 4.74
CA LYS A 270 -16.77 6.28 3.90
C LYS A 270 -16.27 5.12 3.03
N TYR A 271 -17.05 4.06 2.90
CA TYR A 271 -16.79 3.04 1.89
C TYR A 271 -17.04 3.67 0.53
N LEU A 272 -15.95 3.86 -0.23
CA LEU A 272 -15.98 4.33 -1.60
C LEU A 272 -15.94 3.10 -2.51
N SER A 273 -16.93 2.96 -3.35
CA SER A 273 -16.97 2.00 -4.47
C SER A 273 -18.14 2.37 -5.35
N GLY A 274 -18.07 1.97 -6.61
CA GLY A 274 -19.17 2.15 -7.55
C GLY A 274 -19.08 3.41 -8.40
N VAL A 275 -17.99 4.16 -8.39
CA VAL A 275 -17.77 5.24 -9.37
C VAL A 275 -17.74 4.66 -10.79
N GLY A 276 -17.10 3.50 -10.99
CA GLY A 276 -17.12 2.80 -12.27
C GLY A 276 -18.54 2.45 -12.72
N LYS A 277 -19.39 1.98 -11.81
CA LYS A 277 -20.78 1.66 -12.11
C LYS A 277 -21.63 2.90 -12.38
N TYR A 278 -21.40 3.99 -11.68
CA TYR A 278 -22.02 5.27 -11.93
C TYR A 278 -21.69 5.77 -13.35
N LEU A 279 -20.41 5.80 -13.71
CA LEU A 279 -19.95 6.25 -15.02
C LEU A 279 -20.40 5.31 -16.15
N GLU A 280 -20.53 3.99 -15.89
CA GLU A 280 -21.14 3.04 -16.82
C GLU A 280 -22.58 3.48 -17.18
N GLY A 281 -23.38 3.84 -16.17
CA GLY A 281 -24.73 4.36 -16.36
C GLY A 281 -24.73 5.66 -17.18
N LEU A 282 -23.85 6.59 -16.84
CA LEU A 282 -23.71 7.88 -17.52
C LEU A 282 -23.33 7.72 -19.01
N VAL A 283 -22.34 6.89 -19.32
CA VAL A 283 -21.94 6.59 -20.72
C VAL A 283 -23.08 5.89 -21.47
N GLY A 284 -23.75 4.94 -20.83
CA GLY A 284 -24.92 4.25 -21.44
C GLY A 284 -26.04 5.20 -21.80
N GLU A 285 -26.33 6.19 -20.94
CA GLU A 285 -27.41 7.18 -21.20
C GLU A 285 -27.00 8.22 -22.25
N LYS A 286 -25.78 8.80 -22.14
CA LYS A 286 -25.34 9.95 -22.94
C LYS A 286 -24.77 9.57 -24.30
N ILE A 287 -24.13 8.41 -24.43
CA ILE A 287 -23.45 7.97 -25.66
C ILE A 287 -24.22 6.82 -26.33
N GLY A 288 -24.78 5.90 -25.52
CA GLY A 288 -25.58 4.77 -26.05
C GLY A 288 -24.77 3.64 -26.66
N CYS A 289 -23.46 3.58 -26.47
CA CYS A 289 -22.61 2.46 -26.88
C CYS A 289 -22.62 1.33 -25.85
N LYS A 290 -22.06 0.17 -26.23
CA LYS A 290 -21.83 -0.92 -25.26
C LYS A 290 -20.84 -0.42 -24.18
N VAL A 291 -21.22 -0.52 -22.92
CA VAL A 291 -20.38 -0.11 -21.80
C VAL A 291 -20.38 -1.17 -20.70
N ARG A 292 -19.26 -1.30 -20.01
CA ARG A 292 -19.11 -2.14 -18.80
C ARG A 292 -18.19 -1.47 -17.80
N SER A 293 -18.37 -1.76 -16.52
CA SER A 293 -17.44 -1.40 -15.46
C SER A 293 -16.81 -2.64 -14.84
N VAL A 294 -15.57 -2.49 -14.39
CA VAL A 294 -14.78 -3.50 -13.68
C VAL A 294 -14.23 -2.84 -12.42
N GLU A 295 -14.54 -3.39 -11.26
CA GLU A 295 -13.93 -2.96 -9.99
C GLU A 295 -12.80 -3.93 -9.63
N LEU A 296 -11.55 -3.46 -9.60
CA LEU A 296 -10.41 -4.30 -9.20
C LEU A 296 -10.43 -4.63 -7.70
N ASN A 297 -11.00 -3.75 -6.90
CA ASN A 297 -11.27 -3.91 -5.47
C ASN A 297 -10.10 -4.57 -4.72
N ILE A 298 -10.37 -5.54 -3.81
CA ILE A 298 -9.36 -6.16 -2.94
C ILE A 298 -8.26 -6.93 -3.69
N LEU A 299 -8.48 -7.33 -4.94
CA LEU A 299 -7.48 -8.07 -5.72
C LEU A 299 -6.16 -7.28 -5.85
N GLN A 300 -6.21 -5.96 -5.92
CA GLN A 300 -5.05 -5.08 -6.02
C GLN A 300 -4.06 -5.23 -4.85
N ARG A 301 -4.50 -5.69 -3.70
CA ARG A 301 -3.68 -5.81 -2.48
C ARG A 301 -3.41 -7.24 -2.04
N CYS A 302 -3.89 -8.24 -2.79
CA CYS A 302 -3.75 -9.65 -2.42
C CYS A 302 -3.30 -10.55 -3.58
N ALA A 303 -2.95 -10.00 -4.75
CA ALA A 303 -2.50 -10.75 -5.91
C ALA A 303 -1.07 -11.30 -5.73
N GLY A 304 -0.87 -12.21 -4.79
CA GLY A 304 0.44 -12.77 -4.47
C GLY A 304 1.07 -13.65 -5.56
N TYR A 305 0.39 -13.82 -6.70
CA TYR A 305 0.93 -14.46 -7.90
C TYR A 305 1.53 -13.43 -8.89
N MET A 306 1.41 -12.13 -8.60
CA MET A 306 1.86 -11.03 -9.45
C MET A 306 2.74 -10.05 -8.64
N LEU A 307 3.71 -10.60 -7.92
CA LEU A 307 4.61 -9.79 -7.09
C LEU A 307 5.70 -9.11 -7.95
N SER A 308 6.06 -7.88 -7.58
CA SER A 308 7.29 -7.24 -8.06
C SER A 308 8.46 -7.68 -7.19
N GLU A 309 9.55 -8.18 -7.82
CA GLU A 309 10.76 -8.55 -7.08
C GLU A 309 11.39 -7.32 -6.41
N THR A 310 11.41 -6.17 -7.09
CA THR A 310 11.85 -4.88 -6.53
C THR A 310 11.10 -4.58 -5.23
N ASP A 311 9.77 -4.64 -5.24
CA ASP A 311 8.93 -4.35 -4.08
C ASP A 311 9.19 -5.32 -2.91
N ILE A 312 9.30 -6.62 -3.19
CA ILE A 312 9.56 -7.65 -2.16
C ILE A 312 10.95 -7.47 -1.54
N MET A 313 11.97 -7.23 -2.36
CA MET A 313 13.35 -7.02 -1.88
C MET A 313 13.46 -5.75 -1.03
N GLU A 314 12.91 -4.65 -1.50
CA GLU A 314 12.95 -3.37 -0.77
C GLU A 314 12.12 -3.42 0.50
N SER A 315 10.95 -4.06 0.49
CA SER A 315 10.14 -4.30 1.69
C SER A 315 10.91 -5.06 2.76
N ARG A 316 11.60 -6.15 2.37
CA ARG A 316 12.44 -6.94 3.27
C ARG A 316 13.59 -6.11 3.84
N ASN A 317 14.28 -5.34 2.99
CA ASN A 317 15.38 -4.50 3.40
C ASN A 317 14.95 -3.39 4.36
N LEU A 318 13.77 -2.78 4.14
CA LEU A 318 13.20 -1.77 5.05
C LEU A 318 12.89 -2.36 6.43
N GLY A 319 12.31 -3.55 6.48
CA GLY A 319 12.08 -4.26 7.75
C GLY A 319 13.37 -4.57 8.49
N ALA A 320 14.37 -5.10 7.78
CA ALA A 320 15.69 -5.40 8.33
C ALA A 320 16.38 -4.13 8.86
N PHE A 321 16.33 -3.05 8.10
CA PHE A 321 16.94 -1.77 8.49
C PHE A 321 16.28 -1.16 9.73
N ALA A 322 14.95 -1.24 9.85
CA ALA A 322 14.23 -0.81 11.05
C ALA A 322 14.68 -1.61 12.28
N ALA A 323 14.73 -2.95 12.17
CA ALA A 323 15.17 -3.83 13.25
C ALA A 323 16.62 -3.57 13.67
N VAL A 324 17.57 -3.51 12.71
CA VAL A 324 18.97 -3.20 12.96
C VAL A 324 19.12 -1.82 13.63
N SER A 325 18.35 -0.84 13.20
CA SER A 325 18.37 0.51 13.76
C SER A 325 17.89 0.53 15.21
N ALA A 326 16.82 -0.20 15.54
CA ALA A 326 16.35 -0.37 16.92
C ALA A 326 17.42 -1.03 17.79
N ILE A 327 18.03 -2.13 17.33
CA ILE A 327 19.11 -2.86 18.03
C ILE A 327 20.33 -1.96 18.27
N ARG A 328 20.59 -0.99 17.39
CA ARG A 328 21.63 0.03 17.54
C ARG A 328 21.20 1.23 18.39
N GLY A 329 20.04 1.16 19.03
CA GLY A 329 19.55 2.17 19.98
C GLY A 329 18.78 3.33 19.34
N LYS A 330 18.44 3.27 18.05
CA LYS A 330 17.56 4.25 17.43
C LYS A 330 16.10 4.01 17.81
N SER A 331 15.34 5.10 18.00
CA SER A 331 13.91 5.08 18.33
C SER A 331 13.22 6.28 17.69
N GLY A 332 11.90 6.22 17.50
CA GLY A 332 11.11 7.34 17.00
C GLY A 332 11.37 7.68 15.53
N LYS A 333 11.80 6.71 14.73
CA LYS A 333 12.09 6.88 13.31
C LYS A 333 11.37 5.81 12.48
N MET A 334 11.20 6.09 11.19
CA MET A 334 10.73 5.13 10.19
C MET A 334 11.87 4.81 9.22
N SER A 335 12.00 3.53 8.83
CA SER A 335 12.82 3.18 7.68
C SER A 335 12.14 3.68 6.40
N ALA A 336 12.90 4.28 5.49
CA ALA A 336 12.37 4.91 4.29
C ALA A 336 13.28 4.68 3.08
N VAL A 337 12.71 4.71 1.89
CA VAL A 337 13.44 4.65 0.62
C VAL A 337 13.78 6.06 0.17
N ARG A 338 15.01 6.28 -0.20
CA ARG A 338 15.47 7.47 -0.93
C ARG A 338 15.97 7.05 -2.30
N ARG A 339 15.32 7.51 -3.35
CA ARG A 339 15.75 7.26 -4.72
C ARG A 339 16.98 8.10 -5.06
N ILE A 340 17.98 7.45 -5.63
CA ILE A 340 19.25 8.08 -6.03
C ILE A 340 19.29 8.30 -7.53
N SER A 341 18.74 7.36 -8.31
CA SER A 341 18.75 7.37 -9.77
C SER A 341 17.59 6.55 -10.32
N ASP A 342 17.07 6.94 -11.50
CA ASP A 342 16.05 6.19 -12.24
C ASP A 342 16.70 5.22 -13.25
N ASP A 343 17.82 5.58 -13.86
CA ASP A 343 18.54 4.75 -14.84
C ASP A 343 20.06 4.89 -14.67
N PRO A 344 20.77 3.84 -14.17
CA PRO A 344 20.17 2.64 -13.61
C PRO A 344 19.41 2.94 -12.31
N TYR A 345 18.31 2.21 -12.07
CA TYR A 345 17.52 2.39 -10.84
C TYR A 345 18.35 2.06 -9.61
N GLN A 346 18.44 3.02 -8.70
CA GLN A 346 19.18 2.87 -7.44
C GLN A 346 18.45 3.59 -6.30
N VAL A 347 18.41 2.91 -5.15
CA VAL A 347 17.85 3.45 -3.91
C VAL A 347 18.81 3.22 -2.76
N GLU A 348 18.69 4.04 -1.73
CA GLU A 348 19.26 3.79 -0.41
C GLU A 348 18.15 3.77 0.63
N ILE A 349 18.38 3.01 1.73
CA ILE A 349 17.47 2.99 2.85
C ILE A 349 17.99 3.92 3.94
N VAL A 350 17.12 4.83 4.37
CA VAL A 350 17.42 5.89 5.33
C VAL A 350 16.46 5.84 6.51
N LEU A 351 16.74 6.63 7.56
CA LEU A 351 15.81 6.89 8.66
C LEU A 351 15.12 8.23 8.44
N SER A 352 13.80 8.22 8.43
CA SER A 352 12.96 9.41 8.34
C SER A 352 12.32 9.76 9.68
N ASP A 353 12.07 11.04 9.89
CA ASP A 353 11.48 11.56 11.11
C ASP A 353 9.96 11.39 11.09
N LEU A 354 9.43 10.70 12.09
CA LEU A 354 7.99 10.43 12.19
C LEU A 354 7.15 11.69 12.39
N SER A 355 7.72 12.76 12.95
CA SER A 355 7.01 14.03 13.13
C SER A 355 6.59 14.69 11.81
N LYS A 356 7.25 14.32 10.70
CA LYS A 356 6.97 14.83 9.35
C LYS A 356 6.03 13.93 8.54
N ILE A 357 5.77 12.71 9.02
CA ILE A 357 5.00 11.69 8.30
C ILE A 357 3.55 11.68 8.79
N ALA A 358 3.36 11.77 10.09
CA ALA A 358 2.04 11.73 10.70
C ALA A 358 1.14 12.85 10.14
N ASN A 359 -0.04 12.46 9.62
CA ASN A 359 -1.05 13.35 9.03
C ASN A 359 -0.67 14.06 7.72
N TYR A 360 0.34 13.57 7.00
CA TYR A 360 0.68 14.03 5.65
C TYR A 360 0.40 12.92 4.63
N GLU A 361 -0.37 13.24 3.59
CA GLU A 361 -0.63 12.34 2.46
C GLU A 361 0.15 12.82 1.23
N LYS A 362 1.03 11.95 0.71
CA LYS A 362 1.77 12.18 -0.54
C LYS A 362 0.88 11.89 -1.73
N LYS A 363 0.55 12.91 -2.51
CA LYS A 363 -0.25 12.83 -3.72
C LYS A 363 0.61 12.72 -4.97
N VAL A 364 -0.01 12.32 -6.09
CA VAL A 364 0.62 12.42 -7.41
C VAL A 364 0.87 13.91 -7.69
N PRO A 365 2.12 14.30 -8.05
CA PRO A 365 2.44 15.67 -8.40
C PRO A 365 1.56 16.18 -9.55
N MET A 366 0.98 17.37 -9.38
CA MET A 366 0.08 17.95 -10.38
C MET A 366 0.77 18.17 -11.73
N GLU A 367 2.07 18.44 -11.71
CA GLU A 367 2.91 18.60 -12.90
C GLU A 367 3.08 17.28 -13.70
N TRP A 368 2.80 16.11 -13.09
CA TRP A 368 2.84 14.80 -13.74
C TRP A 368 1.49 14.39 -14.34
N ILE A 369 0.47 15.19 -14.15
CA ILE A 369 -0.85 15.04 -14.76
C ILE A 369 -0.92 15.99 -15.95
N ASN A 370 -1.59 15.58 -17.05
CA ASN A 370 -1.77 16.50 -18.18
C ASN A 370 -2.72 17.66 -17.82
N GLU A 371 -2.75 18.70 -18.64
CA GLU A 371 -3.54 19.91 -18.36
C GLU A 371 -5.03 19.61 -18.34
N GLU A 372 -5.48 18.74 -19.22
CA GLU A 372 -6.88 18.30 -19.36
C GLU A 372 -7.36 17.48 -18.16
N GLY A 373 -6.46 16.84 -17.39
CA GLY A 373 -6.76 16.02 -16.22
C GLY A 373 -7.28 14.62 -16.56
N ASN A 374 -7.07 14.16 -17.78
CA ASN A 374 -7.56 12.89 -18.30
C ASN A 374 -6.45 11.91 -18.74
N ASP A 375 -5.18 12.23 -18.39
CA ASP A 375 -4.01 11.40 -18.64
C ASP A 375 -2.82 11.82 -17.76
N ILE A 376 -1.77 11.00 -17.75
CA ILE A 376 -0.50 11.26 -17.07
C ILE A 376 0.63 11.57 -18.05
N LYS A 377 1.69 12.21 -17.56
CA LYS A 377 2.89 12.52 -18.32
C LYS A 377 3.98 11.46 -18.16
N ASP A 378 4.98 11.50 -19.03
CA ASP A 378 6.06 10.48 -19.10
C ASP A 378 6.94 10.45 -17.84
N GLU A 379 7.04 11.56 -17.10
CA GLU A 379 7.77 11.63 -15.83
C GLU A 379 7.22 10.61 -14.82
N LEU A 380 5.88 10.47 -14.75
CA LEU A 380 5.25 9.49 -13.89
C LEU A 380 5.53 8.05 -14.33
N LEU A 381 5.55 7.79 -15.66
CA LEU A 381 5.95 6.47 -16.16
C LEU A 381 7.41 6.14 -15.81
N THR A 382 8.31 7.12 -15.90
CA THR A 382 9.72 6.97 -15.51
C THR A 382 9.84 6.59 -14.03
N TYR A 383 9.07 7.27 -13.17
CA TYR A 383 9.01 6.96 -11.74
C TYR A 383 8.48 5.54 -11.47
N LEU A 384 7.43 5.11 -12.18
CA LEU A 384 6.72 3.86 -11.90
C LEU A 384 7.45 2.61 -12.44
N LYS A 385 8.08 2.70 -13.62
CA LYS A 385 8.67 1.55 -14.33
C LYS A 385 9.60 0.68 -13.48
N PRO A 386 10.55 1.21 -12.72
CA PRO A 386 11.47 0.36 -11.94
C PRO A 386 10.78 -0.36 -10.78
N LEU A 387 9.65 0.15 -10.27
CA LEU A 387 8.96 -0.39 -9.11
C LEU A 387 8.22 -1.71 -9.40
N ILE A 388 7.97 -2.02 -10.67
CA ILE A 388 7.23 -3.23 -11.09
C ILE A 388 8.16 -4.33 -11.62
N GLN A 389 9.47 -4.16 -11.51
CA GLN A 389 10.45 -5.05 -12.17
C GLN A 389 10.71 -6.33 -11.38
N GLY A 390 11.16 -7.32 -12.14
CA GLY A 390 11.59 -8.62 -11.63
C GLY A 390 10.43 -9.58 -11.33
N GLU A 391 10.77 -10.90 -11.40
CA GLU A 391 9.81 -11.99 -11.24
C GLU A 391 10.11 -12.81 -10.00
N VAL A 392 9.19 -12.79 -9.05
CA VAL A 392 9.29 -13.59 -7.84
C VAL A 392 8.90 -15.04 -8.14
N GLN A 393 9.72 -16.01 -7.71
CA GLN A 393 9.43 -17.43 -7.86
C GLN A 393 8.31 -17.85 -6.91
N ILE A 394 7.14 -18.11 -7.44
CA ILE A 394 5.97 -18.55 -6.65
C ILE A 394 5.90 -20.08 -6.68
N PRO A 395 6.08 -20.79 -5.55
CA PRO A 395 5.88 -22.23 -5.50
C PRO A 395 4.39 -22.57 -5.60
N TYR A 396 4.07 -23.60 -6.35
CA TYR A 396 2.71 -24.13 -6.52
C TYR A 396 2.58 -25.50 -5.87
N GLU A 397 1.42 -25.75 -5.30
CA GLU A 397 1.02 -27.06 -4.78
C GLU A 397 -0.39 -27.35 -5.26
N ASN A 398 -0.59 -28.50 -5.91
CA ASN A 398 -1.87 -28.87 -6.51
C ASN A 398 -2.47 -27.81 -7.48
N GLY A 399 -1.61 -27.12 -8.21
CA GLY A 399 -2.03 -26.08 -9.17
C GLY A 399 -2.37 -24.71 -8.54
N ILE A 400 -2.22 -24.55 -7.23
CA ILE A 400 -2.52 -23.30 -6.50
C ILE A 400 -1.22 -22.75 -5.88
N PRO A 401 -1.00 -21.42 -5.87
CA PRO A 401 0.15 -20.82 -5.20
C PRO A 401 0.22 -21.24 -3.72
N LYS A 402 1.35 -21.82 -3.31
CA LYS A 402 1.59 -22.19 -1.93
C LYS A 402 1.67 -20.95 -1.04
N ARG A 403 1.11 -21.04 0.17
CA ARG A 403 1.08 -19.93 1.13
C ARG A 403 1.62 -20.37 2.49
N PHE A 404 2.24 -19.43 3.19
CA PHE A 404 2.58 -19.58 4.59
C PHE A 404 1.30 -19.51 5.42
N ILE A 405 1.18 -20.42 6.37
CA ILE A 405 0.09 -20.47 7.37
C ILE A 405 0.76 -20.44 8.73
N LEU A 406 0.38 -19.45 9.55
CA LEU A 406 0.85 -19.26 10.92
C LEU A 406 0.27 -20.30 11.86
#